data_58b6702d8f8c78ce592665d2642345f8
#
_entry.id   58b6702d8f8c78ce592665d2642345f8
#
_cell.length_a   1.000
_cell.length_b   1.000
_cell.length_c   1.000
_cell.angle_alpha   90.00
_cell.angle_beta   90.00
_cell.angle_gamma   90.00
#
_symmetry.space_group_name_H-M   'P 1'
#
loop_
_entity.id
_entity.type
_entity.pdbx_description
1 polymer ?
#
loop_
_entity_poly.entity_id
_entity_poly.type
_entity_poly.pdbx_seq_one_letter_code
_entity_poly.pdbx_strand_id
1 'polypeptide(L)'
;MKALKLSLLAAVATLAIGSSAAHAEDAPPFKLAFNVGANTDYVFRGISQTNEDPSVFGGVDATLGTMGYAGVWVSNVDFGNSTDLEFDLYGGVKPVVGAVTFDIGAIYYGYTDQPKSSHEDYWEFKVGASVPAGPATLGAVVFYSPEFFGKTGKATYYEVNAALPIPNSKFSVSGAVGHQQVEGPADYTTWNAGVGFALTDHIGFDLRYWDTDEHSFGKIFDSRVVFGVKATF
;
A
#
# COMPACT_ATOMS: atom_id res chain seq x y z
N MET A 1 -1.77 -8.61 33.23
CA MET A 1 -0.91 -8.89 32.08
C MET A 1 -1.38 -7.97 30.96
N LYS A 2 -0.57 -6.97 30.58
CA LYS A 2 -0.93 -5.98 29.54
C LYS A 2 -0.83 -6.66 28.16
N ALA A 3 -1.94 -6.74 27.44
CA ALA A 3 -1.96 -7.24 26.08
C ALA A 3 -1.13 -6.31 25.17
N LEU A 4 -0.06 -6.85 24.62
CA LEU A 4 0.82 -6.17 23.67
C LEU A 4 0.04 -6.04 22.34
N LYS A 5 -0.34 -4.83 21.96
CA LYS A 5 -0.99 -4.57 20.68
C LYS A 5 0.11 -4.56 19.61
N LEU A 6 0.25 -5.66 18.87
CA LEU A 6 1.10 -5.74 17.69
C LEU A 6 0.43 -4.99 16.53
N SER A 7 1.02 -3.88 16.11
CA SER A 7 0.65 -3.21 14.86
C SER A 7 1.30 -3.97 13.72
N LEU A 8 0.51 -4.68 12.92
CA LEU A 8 0.99 -5.41 11.76
C LEU A 8 1.33 -4.46 10.62
N LEU A 9 2.57 -4.51 10.20
CA LEU A 9 3.05 -3.83 8.99
C LEU A 9 3.01 -4.82 7.83
N ALA A 10 1.99 -4.71 6.98
CA ALA A 10 2.08 -5.26 5.63
C ALA A 10 2.73 -4.19 4.76
N ALA A 11 3.89 -4.50 4.20
CA ALA A 11 4.58 -3.63 3.27
C ALA A 11 3.86 -3.66 1.92
N VAL A 12 3.92 -2.53 1.25
CA VAL A 12 3.50 -2.22 -0.11
C VAL A 12 2.02 -1.87 -0.26
N ALA A 13 1.77 -0.56 -0.44
CA ALA A 13 0.53 0.07 -0.96
C ALA A 13 -0.82 -0.40 -0.40
N THR A 14 -0.87 -1.38 0.47
CA THR A 14 -2.01 -1.64 1.33
C THR A 14 -1.81 -0.86 2.61
N LEU A 15 -2.56 0.20 2.78
CA LEU A 15 -2.60 0.98 4.01
C LEU A 15 -2.74 0.04 5.20
N ALA A 16 -1.76 0.12 6.11
CA ALA A 16 -1.85 -0.56 7.39
C ALA A 16 -3.11 -0.10 8.13
N ILE A 17 -4.13 -0.94 8.10
CA ILE A 17 -5.33 -0.73 8.89
C ILE A 17 -5.02 -1.21 10.30
N GLY A 18 -4.30 -0.37 11.05
CA GLY A 18 -4.16 -0.53 12.48
C GLY A 18 -5.40 0.02 13.18
N SER A 19 -6.42 -0.79 13.39
CA SER A 19 -7.54 -0.41 14.26
C SER A 19 -7.10 -0.55 15.72
N SER A 20 -6.65 0.53 16.34
CA SER A 20 -6.72 0.67 17.78
C SER A 20 -8.00 1.41 18.12
N ALA A 21 -9.01 0.73 18.66
CA ALA A 21 -10.04 1.38 19.44
C ALA A 21 -9.35 1.95 20.71
N ALA A 22 -8.87 3.18 20.63
CA ALA A 22 -8.40 3.92 21.77
C ALA A 22 -9.58 4.67 22.37
N HIS A 23 -9.83 4.47 23.64
CA HIS A 23 -10.63 5.39 24.45
C HIS A 23 -10.04 6.80 24.31
N ALA A 24 -10.91 7.78 24.14
CA ALA A 24 -10.57 9.18 24.04
C ALA A 24 -9.95 9.65 25.38
N GLU A 25 -8.65 9.66 25.46
CA GLU A 25 -7.88 10.38 26.46
C GLU A 25 -6.65 10.94 25.74
N ASP A 26 -6.66 12.25 25.53
CA ASP A 26 -5.58 13.13 25.01
C ASP A 26 -4.59 12.48 24.04
N ALA A 27 -5.07 12.07 22.85
CA ALA A 27 -4.17 11.77 21.75
C ALA A 27 -3.39 13.06 21.40
N PRO A 28 -2.04 13.01 21.27
CA PRO A 28 -1.29 14.19 20.90
C PRO A 28 -1.83 14.73 19.56
N PRO A 29 -1.97 16.06 19.42
CA PRO A 29 -2.54 16.67 18.22
C PRO A 29 -1.75 16.34 16.94
N PHE A 30 -0.54 15.80 17.10
CA PHE A 30 0.38 15.45 16.03
C PHE A 30 1.33 14.33 16.46
N LYS A 31 1.49 13.30 15.61
CA LYS A 31 2.47 12.21 15.79
C LYS A 31 3.13 11.91 14.46
N LEU A 32 4.46 11.77 14.48
CA LEU A 32 5.25 11.31 13.33
C LEU A 32 5.64 9.84 13.49
N ALA A 33 5.69 9.14 12.38
CA ALA A 33 6.30 7.83 12.25
C ALA A 33 7.20 7.84 11.02
N PHE A 34 8.32 7.14 11.10
CA PHE A 34 9.29 7.00 10.01
C PHE A 34 9.39 5.54 9.61
N ASN A 35 9.58 5.29 8.34
CA ASN A 35 9.83 3.94 7.87
C ASN A 35 10.93 3.91 6.81
N VAL A 36 11.64 2.78 6.74
CA VAL A 36 12.62 2.47 5.71
C VAL A 36 12.58 0.96 5.46
N GLY A 37 12.78 0.55 4.23
CA GLY A 37 12.77 -0.86 3.88
C GLY A 37 13.40 -1.14 2.54
N ALA A 38 13.46 -2.43 2.20
CA ALA A 38 13.90 -2.93 0.91
C ALA A 38 13.08 -4.16 0.53
N ASN A 39 12.84 -4.31 -0.76
CA ASN A 39 12.20 -5.48 -1.34
C ASN A 39 13.08 -6.06 -2.45
N THR A 40 12.88 -7.34 -2.77
CA THR A 40 13.51 -7.96 -3.94
C THR A 40 12.92 -7.46 -5.27
N ASP A 41 11.73 -6.87 -5.22
CA ASP A 41 11.05 -6.20 -6.34
C ASP A 41 10.00 -5.24 -5.76
N TYR A 42 9.83 -4.06 -6.33
CA TYR A 42 8.71 -3.17 -6.00
C TYR A 42 7.51 -3.53 -6.87
N VAL A 43 6.48 -4.08 -6.27
CA VAL A 43 5.24 -4.46 -6.97
C VAL A 43 4.10 -3.54 -6.55
N PHE A 44 3.49 -2.86 -7.53
CA PHE A 44 2.30 -2.02 -7.37
C PHE A 44 1.13 -2.65 -8.13
N ARG A 45 0.08 -3.04 -7.42
CA ARG A 45 -1.11 -3.70 -8.01
C ARG A 45 -0.77 -4.86 -8.95
N GLY A 46 0.19 -5.71 -8.56
CA GLY A 46 0.61 -6.87 -9.35
C GLY A 46 1.71 -6.59 -10.39
N ILE A 47 2.02 -5.34 -10.67
CA ILE A 47 3.01 -4.95 -11.70
C ILE A 47 4.32 -4.55 -11.03
N SER A 48 5.45 -5.10 -11.52
CA SER A 48 6.78 -4.66 -11.09
C SER A 48 7.04 -3.22 -11.50
N GLN A 49 7.50 -2.41 -10.56
CA GLN A 49 7.89 -1.01 -10.77
C GLN A 49 9.41 -0.84 -10.88
N THR A 50 10.17 -1.91 -10.61
CA THR A 50 11.64 -1.92 -10.68
C THR A 50 12.17 -2.91 -11.71
N ASN A 51 11.36 -3.29 -12.70
CA ASN A 51 11.74 -4.22 -13.76
C ASN A 51 12.27 -5.56 -13.21
N GLU A 52 11.73 -6.00 -12.03
CA GLU A 52 12.08 -7.20 -11.26
C GLU A 52 13.41 -7.10 -10.49
N ASP A 53 13.97 -5.90 -10.38
CA ASP A 53 15.17 -5.61 -9.61
C ASP A 53 14.83 -5.11 -8.19
N PRO A 54 15.78 -5.17 -7.24
CA PRO A 54 15.55 -4.74 -5.87
C PRO A 54 15.16 -3.27 -5.73
N SER A 55 14.28 -2.99 -4.77
CA SER A 55 13.90 -1.65 -4.38
C SER A 55 14.34 -1.32 -2.95
N VAL A 56 14.60 -0.02 -2.73
CA VAL A 56 14.79 0.58 -1.41
C VAL A 56 13.81 1.72 -1.28
N PHE A 57 13.08 1.75 -0.18
CA PHE A 57 12.05 2.76 0.05
C PHE A 57 12.12 3.37 1.45
N GLY A 58 11.51 4.52 1.61
CA GLY A 58 11.35 5.16 2.89
C GLY A 58 10.15 6.11 2.92
N GLY A 59 9.72 6.48 4.11
CA GLY A 59 8.58 7.39 4.25
C GLY A 59 8.46 8.02 5.61
N VAL A 60 7.64 9.05 5.66
CA VAL A 60 7.25 9.76 6.88
C VAL A 60 5.74 9.89 6.89
N ASP A 61 5.13 9.44 7.97
CA ASP A 61 3.69 9.51 8.21
C ASP A 61 3.39 10.46 9.37
N ALA A 62 2.45 11.36 9.20
CA ALA A 62 1.91 12.22 10.23
C ALA A 62 0.48 11.82 10.58
N THR A 63 0.18 11.58 11.85
CA THR A 63 -1.19 11.50 12.35
C THR A 63 -1.61 12.89 12.85
N LEU A 64 -2.76 13.37 12.41
CA LEU A 64 -3.30 14.69 12.66
C LEU A 64 -4.60 14.57 13.46
N GLY A 65 -4.52 14.84 14.76
CA GLY A 65 -5.64 14.61 15.68
C GLY A 65 -6.05 13.14 15.73
N THR A 66 -7.36 12.88 15.77
CA THR A 66 -7.91 11.53 15.92
C THR A 66 -8.22 10.82 14.60
N MET A 67 -8.28 11.53 13.49
CA MET A 67 -8.74 10.98 12.21
C MET A 67 -7.86 11.37 11.03
N GLY A 68 -7.19 12.53 11.07
CA GLY A 68 -6.41 13.03 9.94
C GLY A 68 -5.07 12.32 9.82
N TYR A 69 -4.58 12.20 8.59
CA TYR A 69 -3.22 11.77 8.30
C TYR A 69 -2.68 12.45 7.04
N ALA A 70 -1.37 12.56 6.97
CA ALA A 70 -0.64 12.95 5.77
C ALA A 70 0.70 12.23 5.76
N GLY A 71 1.32 12.09 4.60
CA GLY A 71 2.63 11.46 4.52
C GLY A 71 3.32 11.67 3.20
N VAL A 72 4.57 11.25 3.19
CA VAL A 72 5.45 11.19 2.02
C VAL A 72 6.08 9.80 1.99
N TRP A 73 6.15 9.21 0.82
CA TRP A 73 6.87 7.98 0.59
C TRP A 73 7.73 8.10 -0.67
N VAL A 74 8.85 7.40 -0.73
CA VAL A 74 9.78 7.40 -1.85
C VAL A 74 10.33 6.00 -2.09
N SER A 75 10.58 5.64 -3.37
CA SER A 75 11.28 4.43 -3.78
C SER A 75 12.00 4.64 -5.11
N ASN A 76 13.05 3.87 -5.35
CA ASN A 76 13.55 3.74 -6.71
C ASN A 76 12.55 2.98 -7.58
N VAL A 77 12.51 3.32 -8.86
CA VAL A 77 11.75 2.66 -9.92
C VAL A 77 12.63 2.43 -11.17
N ASP A 78 12.20 1.53 -12.05
CA ASP A 78 12.81 1.32 -13.38
C ASP A 78 11.70 0.98 -14.39
N PHE A 79 11.32 1.95 -15.19
CA PHE A 79 10.36 1.79 -16.29
C PHE A 79 11.01 1.54 -17.65
N GLY A 80 12.34 1.26 -17.67
CA GLY A 80 13.11 1.11 -18.89
C GLY A 80 13.39 2.43 -19.63
N ASN A 81 13.22 3.55 -18.93
CA ASN A 81 13.51 4.91 -19.41
C ASN A 81 14.43 5.65 -18.41
N SER A 82 14.41 6.98 -18.37
CA SER A 82 15.25 7.76 -17.46
C SER A 82 14.61 7.99 -16.08
N THR A 83 13.39 7.53 -15.87
CA THR A 83 12.69 7.65 -14.56
C THR A 83 13.31 6.70 -13.55
N ASP A 84 13.77 7.22 -12.42
CA ASP A 84 14.54 6.45 -11.44
C ASP A 84 14.02 6.54 -10.00
N LEU A 85 13.16 7.52 -9.71
CA LEU A 85 12.57 7.69 -8.37
C LEU A 85 11.08 8.02 -8.47
N GLU A 86 10.28 7.32 -7.68
CA GLU A 86 8.90 7.66 -7.35
C GLU A 86 8.83 8.34 -5.99
N PHE A 87 8.02 9.39 -5.86
CA PHE A 87 7.64 9.98 -4.59
C PHE A 87 6.13 10.21 -4.53
N ASP A 88 5.55 9.81 -3.41
CA ASP A 88 4.13 9.94 -3.16
C ASP A 88 3.87 10.97 -2.08
N LEU A 89 2.93 11.87 -2.34
CA LEU A 89 2.37 12.78 -1.35
C LEU A 89 0.92 12.38 -1.10
N TYR A 90 0.59 12.04 0.13
CA TYR A 90 -0.76 11.57 0.43
C TYR A 90 -1.33 12.17 1.71
N GLY A 91 -2.66 12.17 1.78
CA GLY A 91 -3.37 12.58 2.98
C GLY A 91 -4.84 12.23 2.93
N GLY A 92 -5.47 12.26 4.09
CA GLY A 92 -6.87 11.89 4.21
C GLY A 92 -7.39 11.91 5.63
N VAL A 93 -8.57 11.31 5.76
CA VAL A 93 -9.25 11.14 7.05
C VAL A 93 -9.77 9.71 7.21
N LYS A 94 -9.73 9.21 8.45
CA LYS A 94 -10.19 7.86 8.83
C LYS A 94 -11.32 7.92 9.85
N PRO A 95 -12.55 8.33 9.46
CA PRO A 95 -13.69 8.33 10.35
C PRO A 95 -14.13 6.90 10.70
N VAL A 96 -14.55 6.69 11.96
CA VAL A 96 -15.07 5.41 12.45
C VAL A 96 -16.58 5.53 12.68
N VAL A 97 -17.35 4.63 12.07
CA VAL A 97 -18.80 4.57 12.25
C VAL A 97 -19.18 3.14 12.66
N GLY A 98 -19.57 2.98 13.91
CA GLY A 98 -19.81 1.64 14.48
C GLY A 98 -18.52 0.81 14.51
N ALA A 99 -18.52 -0.35 13.86
CA ALA A 99 -17.36 -1.21 13.73
C ALA A 99 -16.54 -0.93 12.45
N VAL A 100 -17.02 -0.05 11.59
CA VAL A 100 -16.38 0.22 10.28
C VAL A 100 -15.46 1.44 10.41
N THR A 101 -14.20 1.27 9.99
CA THR A 101 -13.27 2.37 9.75
C THR A 101 -13.27 2.68 8.26
N PHE A 102 -13.61 3.91 7.91
CA PHE A 102 -13.45 4.42 6.54
C PHE A 102 -12.07 5.03 6.36
N ASP A 103 -11.61 5.12 5.11
CA ASP A 103 -10.37 5.81 4.72
C ASP A 103 -10.66 6.61 3.44
N ILE A 104 -10.73 7.93 3.58
CA ILE A 104 -11.04 8.84 2.47
C ILE A 104 -9.83 9.75 2.29
N GLY A 105 -9.22 9.72 1.12
CA GLY A 105 -7.97 10.44 0.90
C GLY A 105 -7.63 10.67 -0.56
N ALA A 106 -6.48 11.30 -0.78
CA ALA A 106 -5.90 11.52 -2.08
C ALA A 106 -4.40 11.20 -2.04
N ILE A 107 -3.86 10.81 -3.17
CA ILE A 107 -2.45 10.51 -3.37
C ILE A 107 -2.00 11.19 -4.66
N TYR A 108 -0.88 11.89 -4.61
CA TYR A 108 -0.13 12.33 -5.76
C TYR A 108 1.08 11.43 -5.92
N TYR A 109 1.20 10.79 -7.08
CA TYR A 109 2.38 10.05 -7.50
C TYR A 109 3.21 10.96 -8.40
N GLY A 110 4.45 11.20 -8.02
CA GLY A 110 5.38 12.02 -8.78
C GLY A 110 6.66 11.25 -9.09
N TYR A 111 7.25 11.53 -10.23
CA TYR A 111 8.42 10.81 -10.72
C TYR A 111 9.53 11.77 -11.11
N THR A 112 10.79 11.46 -10.74
CA THR A 112 11.96 12.25 -11.13
C THR A 112 12.54 11.75 -12.45
N ASP A 113 13.21 12.65 -13.16
CA ASP A 113 13.96 12.38 -14.39
C ASP A 113 13.12 11.73 -15.51
N GLN A 114 11.78 11.77 -15.38
CA GLN A 114 10.88 11.25 -16.38
C GLN A 114 11.06 11.94 -17.73
N PRO A 115 11.01 11.22 -18.85
CA PRO A 115 11.00 11.84 -20.18
C PRO A 115 9.85 12.82 -20.32
N LYS A 116 10.06 13.98 -20.93
CA LYS A 116 9.02 15.03 -21.08
C LYS A 116 7.73 14.55 -21.76
N SER A 117 7.80 13.47 -22.51
CA SER A 117 6.66 12.89 -23.25
C SER A 117 5.97 11.76 -22.48
N SER A 118 6.52 11.26 -21.37
CA SER A 118 5.95 10.10 -20.66
C SER A 118 4.76 10.48 -19.78
N HIS A 119 4.76 11.68 -19.20
CA HIS A 119 3.66 12.18 -18.35
C HIS A 119 3.27 11.20 -17.24
N GLU A 120 4.24 10.77 -16.45
CA GLU A 120 4.08 9.69 -15.47
C GLU A 120 3.39 10.14 -14.19
N ASP A 121 3.45 11.43 -13.86
CA ASP A 121 2.79 11.99 -12.66
C ASP A 121 1.27 11.93 -12.77
N TYR A 122 0.61 11.53 -11.67
CA TYR A 122 -0.85 11.49 -11.63
C TYR A 122 -1.40 11.59 -10.19
N TRP A 123 -2.72 11.77 -10.09
CA TRP A 123 -3.45 11.80 -8.83
C TRP A 123 -4.41 10.62 -8.74
N GLU A 124 -4.57 10.12 -7.53
CA GLU A 124 -5.67 9.22 -7.19
C GLU A 124 -6.46 9.74 -5.99
N PHE A 125 -7.77 9.57 -6.04
CA PHE A 125 -8.68 9.75 -4.92
C PHE A 125 -9.13 8.37 -4.46
N LYS A 126 -9.12 8.12 -3.15
CA LYS A 126 -9.50 6.82 -2.60
C LYS A 126 -10.66 6.92 -1.61
N VAL A 127 -11.47 5.86 -1.60
CA VAL A 127 -12.43 5.57 -0.55
C VAL A 127 -12.29 4.11 -0.18
N GLY A 128 -11.92 3.87 1.07
CA GLY A 128 -11.80 2.53 1.64
C GLY A 128 -12.70 2.34 2.84
N ALA A 129 -12.97 1.09 3.16
CA ALA A 129 -13.65 0.69 4.38
C ALA A 129 -13.04 -0.62 4.91
N SER A 130 -12.96 -0.74 6.22
CA SER A 130 -12.49 -1.97 6.87
C SER A 130 -13.31 -2.30 8.12
N VAL A 131 -13.39 -3.58 8.43
CA VAL A 131 -14.16 -4.08 9.57
C VAL A 131 -13.42 -5.26 10.23
N PRO A 132 -13.37 -5.32 11.58
CA PRO A 132 -12.88 -6.50 12.26
C PRO A 132 -13.86 -7.68 12.09
N ALA A 133 -13.33 -8.86 11.79
CA ALA A 133 -14.05 -10.12 11.63
C ALA A 133 -13.38 -11.22 12.48
N GLY A 134 -13.69 -11.23 13.77
CA GLY A 134 -12.97 -12.05 14.76
C GLY A 134 -11.51 -11.59 14.89
N PRO A 135 -10.51 -12.47 14.70
CA PRO A 135 -9.10 -12.08 14.70
C PRO A 135 -8.66 -11.43 13.38
N ALA A 136 -9.43 -11.56 12.31
CA ALA A 136 -9.12 -11.00 11.01
C ALA A 136 -9.64 -9.58 10.86
N THR A 137 -9.07 -8.83 9.91
CA THR A 137 -9.61 -7.59 9.37
C THR A 137 -9.95 -7.82 7.91
N LEU A 138 -11.15 -7.42 7.49
CA LEU A 138 -11.58 -7.42 6.10
C LEU A 138 -11.63 -5.99 5.61
N GLY A 139 -11.20 -5.74 4.37
CA GLY A 139 -11.19 -4.43 3.76
C GLY A 139 -11.68 -4.44 2.32
N ALA A 140 -12.14 -3.26 1.89
CA ALA A 140 -12.37 -2.96 0.48
C ALA A 140 -11.98 -1.51 0.22
N VAL A 141 -11.47 -1.23 -0.98
CA VAL A 141 -11.06 0.11 -1.36
C VAL A 141 -11.27 0.34 -2.85
N VAL A 142 -11.60 1.57 -3.20
CA VAL A 142 -11.65 2.06 -4.58
C VAL A 142 -10.71 3.25 -4.70
N PHE A 143 -9.89 3.24 -5.74
CA PHE A 143 -9.08 4.38 -6.18
C PHE A 143 -9.60 4.86 -7.53
N TYR A 144 -9.63 6.15 -7.72
CA TYR A 144 -10.03 6.78 -8.97
C TYR A 144 -9.00 7.85 -9.37
N SER A 145 -8.50 7.75 -10.60
CA SER A 145 -7.67 8.77 -11.24
C SER A 145 -8.46 9.42 -12.39
N PRO A 146 -8.56 10.76 -12.42
CA PRO A 146 -9.16 11.45 -13.57
C PRO A 146 -8.26 11.46 -14.80
N GLU A 147 -6.94 11.36 -14.62
CA GLU A 147 -5.92 11.22 -15.65
C GLU A 147 -4.80 10.35 -15.07
N PHE A 148 -4.69 9.12 -15.53
CA PHE A 148 -3.80 8.11 -14.99
C PHE A 148 -2.40 8.19 -15.62
N PHE A 149 -1.46 7.41 -15.10
CA PHE A 149 -0.08 7.27 -15.55
C PHE A 149 0.02 7.28 -17.09
N GLY A 150 0.96 8.06 -17.65
CA GLY A 150 1.16 8.18 -19.09
C GLY A 150 0.05 8.91 -19.83
N LYS A 151 -0.84 9.64 -19.13
CA LYS A 151 -2.04 10.28 -19.70
C LYS A 151 -2.96 9.30 -20.40
N THR A 152 -3.13 8.13 -19.81
CA THR A 152 -3.98 7.07 -20.38
C THR A 152 -5.48 7.30 -20.15
N GLY A 153 -5.86 8.49 -19.64
CA GLY A 153 -7.23 8.84 -19.34
C GLY A 153 -7.66 8.39 -17.95
N LYS A 154 -8.95 8.15 -17.76
CA LYS A 154 -9.49 7.77 -16.46
C LYS A 154 -9.10 6.35 -16.09
N ALA A 155 -8.82 6.14 -14.80
CA ALA A 155 -8.61 4.80 -14.27
C ALA A 155 -9.34 4.61 -12.95
N THR A 156 -9.73 3.37 -12.67
CA THR A 156 -10.33 2.98 -11.40
C THR A 156 -9.74 1.63 -10.97
N TYR A 157 -9.31 1.56 -9.72
CA TYR A 157 -8.87 0.30 -9.11
C TYR A 157 -9.81 -0.07 -7.98
N TYR A 158 -10.26 -1.32 -7.97
CA TYR A 158 -11.11 -1.90 -6.93
C TYR A 158 -10.35 -3.02 -6.25
N GLU A 159 -10.36 -3.08 -4.93
CA GLU A 159 -9.70 -4.16 -4.19
C GLU A 159 -10.56 -4.61 -3.01
N VAL A 160 -10.55 -5.91 -2.78
CA VAL A 160 -10.94 -6.52 -1.50
C VAL A 160 -9.72 -7.21 -0.89
N ASN A 161 -9.56 -7.09 0.43
CA ASN A 161 -8.40 -7.63 1.12
C ASN A 161 -8.77 -8.20 2.49
N ALA A 162 -7.90 -9.07 3.00
CA ALA A 162 -8.01 -9.63 4.33
C ALA A 162 -6.63 -9.74 4.97
N ALA A 163 -6.56 -9.52 6.28
CA ALA A 163 -5.38 -9.74 7.08
C ALA A 163 -5.73 -10.49 8.37
N LEU A 164 -4.93 -11.49 8.70
CA LEU A 164 -5.11 -12.34 9.88
C LEU A 164 -3.80 -12.44 10.65
N PRO A 165 -3.64 -11.75 11.79
CA PRO A 165 -2.57 -12.03 12.73
C PRO A 165 -2.79 -13.42 13.35
N ILE A 166 -1.76 -14.27 13.31
CA ILE A 166 -1.84 -15.62 13.90
C ILE A 166 -1.74 -15.48 15.41
N PRO A 167 -2.77 -15.85 16.19
CA PRO A 167 -2.77 -15.69 17.64
C PRO A 167 -1.57 -16.35 18.31
N ASN A 168 -0.98 -15.69 19.32
CA ASN A 168 0.18 -16.15 20.08
C ASN A 168 1.44 -16.44 19.23
N SER A 169 1.55 -15.83 18.07
CA SER A 169 2.74 -15.94 17.20
C SER A 169 3.21 -14.57 16.74
N LYS A 170 4.36 -14.52 16.07
CA LYS A 170 4.87 -13.34 15.39
C LYS A 170 4.49 -13.33 13.90
N PHE A 171 3.69 -14.29 13.45
CA PHE A 171 3.30 -14.43 12.07
C PHE A 171 1.92 -13.82 11.80
N SER A 172 1.74 -13.42 10.56
CA SER A 172 0.46 -13.03 10.00
C SER A 172 0.32 -13.56 8.59
N VAL A 173 -0.90 -13.69 8.13
CA VAL A 173 -1.21 -13.96 6.73
C VAL A 173 -2.12 -12.86 6.20
N SER A 174 -1.94 -12.50 4.93
CA SER A 174 -2.79 -11.52 4.28
C SER A 174 -2.87 -11.78 2.79
N GLY A 175 -3.90 -11.23 2.15
CA GLY A 175 -4.05 -11.31 0.72
C GLY A 175 -5.09 -10.31 0.22
N ALA A 176 -5.05 -10.09 -1.08
CA ALA A 176 -5.97 -9.20 -1.78
C ALA A 176 -6.28 -9.72 -3.18
N VAL A 177 -7.42 -9.30 -3.69
CA VAL A 177 -7.80 -9.40 -5.10
C VAL A 177 -8.27 -8.03 -5.54
N GLY A 178 -7.72 -7.53 -6.63
CA GLY A 178 -8.06 -6.23 -7.18
C GLY A 178 -8.24 -6.28 -8.69
N HIS A 179 -8.93 -5.27 -9.22
CA HIS A 179 -9.12 -5.09 -10.64
C HIS A 179 -8.79 -3.65 -11.02
N GLN A 180 -7.86 -3.48 -11.95
CA GLN A 180 -7.49 -2.21 -12.55
C GLN A 180 -8.26 -2.02 -13.84
N GLN A 181 -9.04 -0.98 -13.90
CA GLN A 181 -9.73 -0.53 -15.09
C GLN A 181 -9.07 0.76 -15.58
N VAL A 182 -8.69 0.82 -16.86
CA VAL A 182 -8.05 1.98 -17.49
C VAL A 182 -8.86 2.35 -18.74
N GLU A 183 -8.95 3.63 -19.05
CA GLU A 183 -9.58 4.06 -20.29
C GLU A 183 -8.80 3.51 -21.50
N GLY A 184 -9.33 2.46 -22.14
CA GLY A 184 -8.66 1.72 -23.20
C GLY A 184 -8.60 0.21 -22.92
N PRO A 185 -7.79 -0.55 -23.65
CA PRO A 185 -7.78 -2.02 -23.58
C PRO A 185 -6.75 -2.58 -22.57
N ALA A 186 -6.43 -1.87 -21.49
CA ALA A 186 -5.37 -2.25 -20.54
C ALA A 186 -5.90 -2.67 -19.15
N ASP A 187 -7.14 -3.18 -19.09
CA ASP A 187 -7.72 -3.68 -17.85
C ASP A 187 -7.08 -5.01 -17.45
N TYR A 188 -6.87 -5.22 -16.15
CA TYR A 188 -6.37 -6.49 -15.63
C TYR A 188 -6.84 -6.71 -14.19
N THR A 189 -6.83 -7.98 -13.78
CA THR A 189 -7.08 -8.42 -12.40
C THR A 189 -5.77 -8.86 -11.77
N THR A 190 -5.54 -8.48 -10.53
CA THR A 190 -4.37 -8.88 -9.75
C THR A 190 -4.79 -9.55 -8.45
N TRP A 191 -3.93 -10.44 -7.95
CA TRP A 191 -4.10 -11.03 -6.61
C TRP A 191 -2.74 -11.22 -5.94
N ASN A 192 -2.78 -11.25 -4.63
CA ASN A 192 -1.60 -11.55 -3.84
C ASN A 192 -1.97 -12.32 -2.57
N ALA A 193 -0.99 -13.07 -2.05
CA ALA A 193 -1.06 -13.68 -0.74
C ALA A 193 0.34 -13.70 -0.12
N GLY A 194 0.43 -13.38 1.17
CA GLY A 194 1.73 -13.28 1.84
C GLY A 194 1.69 -13.67 3.30
N VAL A 195 2.90 -13.91 3.82
CA VAL A 195 3.18 -14.19 5.22
C VAL A 195 4.10 -13.12 5.76
N GLY A 196 3.63 -12.41 6.79
CA GLY A 196 4.43 -11.45 7.55
C GLY A 196 5.04 -12.09 8.79
N PHE A 197 6.21 -11.62 9.20
CA PHE A 197 6.90 -12.01 10.42
C PHE A 197 7.43 -10.78 11.15
N ALA A 198 6.95 -10.51 12.36
CA ALA A 198 7.44 -9.43 13.23
C ALA A 198 8.67 -9.91 14.01
N LEU A 199 9.88 -9.55 13.53
CA LEU A 199 11.12 -9.89 14.22
C LEU A 199 11.20 -9.17 15.57
N THR A 200 10.97 -7.85 15.55
CA THR A 200 10.89 -6.97 16.73
C THR A 200 9.66 -6.07 16.64
N ASP A 201 9.47 -5.15 17.58
CA ASP A 201 8.41 -4.13 17.53
C ASP A 201 8.64 -3.11 16.37
N HIS A 202 9.86 -3.05 15.84
CA HIS A 202 10.27 -2.12 14.81
C HIS A 202 10.61 -2.76 13.46
N ILE A 203 10.97 -4.05 13.42
CA ILE A 203 11.46 -4.72 12.21
C ILE A 203 10.53 -5.88 11.86
N GLY A 204 10.02 -5.85 10.63
CA GLY A 204 9.20 -6.91 10.06
C GLY A 204 9.74 -7.39 8.71
N PHE A 205 9.40 -8.63 8.38
CA PHE A 205 9.61 -9.27 7.10
C PHE A 205 8.28 -9.63 6.47
N ASP A 206 8.22 -9.65 5.13
CA ASP A 206 7.09 -10.12 4.35
C ASP A 206 7.60 -11.01 3.21
N LEU A 207 6.94 -12.14 3.00
CA LEU A 207 7.13 -12.99 1.83
C LEU A 207 5.79 -13.11 1.13
N ARG A 208 5.70 -12.64 -0.11
CA ARG A 208 4.43 -12.47 -0.81
C ARG A 208 4.51 -12.95 -2.25
N TYR A 209 3.52 -13.74 -2.64
CA TYR A 209 3.25 -14.07 -4.03
C TYR A 209 2.32 -13.02 -4.63
N TRP A 210 2.65 -12.59 -5.83
CA TRP A 210 1.86 -11.68 -6.66
C TRP A 210 1.61 -12.30 -8.02
N ASP A 211 0.47 -11.95 -8.62
CA ASP A 211 0.14 -12.36 -9.98
C ASP A 211 -0.91 -11.45 -10.60
N THR A 212 -1.03 -11.51 -11.92
CA THR A 212 -2.10 -10.88 -12.70
C THR A 212 -2.71 -11.88 -13.68
N ASP A 213 -3.87 -11.56 -14.24
CA ASP A 213 -4.49 -12.36 -15.31
C ASP A 213 -4.01 -11.95 -16.72
N GLU A 214 -3.13 -10.94 -16.83
CA GLU A 214 -2.77 -10.33 -18.11
C GLU A 214 -1.25 -10.34 -18.38
N HIS A 215 -0.68 -11.55 -18.50
CA HIS A 215 0.76 -11.75 -18.78
C HIS A 215 1.18 -11.32 -20.18
N SER A 216 0.22 -11.13 -21.11
CA SER A 216 0.51 -10.69 -22.46
C SER A 216 1.05 -9.26 -22.54
N PHE A 217 0.88 -8.46 -21.49
CA PHE A 217 1.41 -7.09 -21.40
C PHE A 217 2.92 -7.03 -21.10
N GLY A 218 3.55 -8.16 -20.81
CA GLY A 218 4.99 -8.29 -20.64
C GLY A 218 5.38 -8.84 -19.28
N LYS A 219 6.67 -9.15 -19.13
CA LYS A 219 7.22 -9.83 -17.93
C LYS A 219 6.93 -9.15 -16.60
N ILE A 220 6.77 -7.83 -16.59
CA ILE A 220 6.45 -7.06 -15.37
C ILE A 220 5.05 -7.38 -14.82
N PHE A 221 4.18 -8.03 -15.60
CA PHE A 221 2.85 -8.52 -15.21
C PHE A 221 2.85 -10.00 -14.80
N ASP A 222 3.96 -10.73 -15.00
CA ASP A 222 4.06 -12.14 -14.66
C ASP A 222 4.05 -12.37 -13.15
N SER A 223 3.71 -13.58 -12.76
CA SER A 223 3.71 -14.01 -11.37
C SER A 223 5.11 -13.95 -10.74
N ARG A 224 5.18 -13.56 -9.47
CA ARG A 224 6.44 -13.44 -8.73
C ARG A 224 6.31 -13.61 -7.24
N VAL A 225 7.42 -13.93 -6.60
CA VAL A 225 7.56 -13.94 -5.15
C VAL A 225 8.48 -12.82 -4.74
N VAL A 226 7.98 -11.96 -3.85
CA VAL A 226 8.73 -10.81 -3.32
C VAL A 226 9.03 -11.05 -1.86
N PHE A 227 10.27 -10.84 -1.47
CA PHE A 227 10.69 -10.77 -0.07
C PHE A 227 10.99 -9.31 0.27
N GLY A 228 10.43 -8.87 1.40
CA GLY A 228 10.62 -7.51 1.91
C GLY A 228 11.07 -7.48 3.36
N VAL A 229 11.82 -6.44 3.70
CA VAL A 229 12.15 -6.05 5.08
C VAL A 229 11.80 -4.60 5.28
N LYS A 230 11.17 -4.28 6.43
CA LYS A 230 10.80 -2.90 6.79
C LYS A 230 11.10 -2.64 8.26
N ALA A 231 11.68 -1.47 8.51
CA ALA A 231 11.83 -0.91 9.85
C ALA A 231 10.89 0.30 10.03
N THR A 232 10.31 0.46 11.22
CA THR A 232 9.41 1.59 11.57
C THR A 232 9.80 2.16 12.94
N PHE A 233 9.77 3.49 13.06
CA PHE A 233 10.20 4.24 14.25
C PHE A 233 9.17 5.27 14.67
#